data_8fa9308416fdfd468a8df256e0e98d5a
#
_entry.id   8fa9308416fdfd468a8df256e0e98d5a
#
_cell.length_a   1.000
_cell.length_b   1.000
_cell.length_c   1.000
_cell.angle_alpha   90.00
_cell.angle_beta   90.00
_cell.angle_gamma   90.00
#
_symmetry.space_group_name_H-M   'P 1'
#
loop_
_entity.id
_entity.type
_entity.pdbx_description
1 polymer ?
#
loop_
_entity_poly.entity_id
_entity_poly.type
_entity_poly.pdbx_seq_one_letter_code
_entity_poly.pdbx_strand_id
1 'polypeptide(L)'
;MKMNRRQTLTALSIGGAAAMLSASSAGASMQEPAKPSGTPAREPFRPGTHPIAPLPFDAAKLKGISEKLIVSHHDNNYGGAVKSLNKVEAELAAINKDTPPFVVGGLKRSELQFTNSMVLHEIYFANLGGDGKPGGAIEKALADAHGSLARWEEEFRATGASLAGGSGWVLLCCNLHTGALRNYWSSNHTETPADAMPLLVMDMYEHAYQMDYGAAAAKYIDAFFQNVQWDEVNRRLERAMEVVKIERR
;
A
#
# COMPACT_ATOMS: atom_id res chain seq x y z
N MET A 1 17.37 34.98 -41.50
CA MET A 1 17.15 35.15 -42.97
C MET A 1 15.82 34.46 -43.27
N LYS A 2 14.80 35.30 -43.60
CA LYS A 2 13.60 35.12 -44.44
C LYS A 2 12.76 33.83 -44.23
N MET A 3 11.58 33.84 -43.60
CA MET A 3 10.22 34.30 -44.01
C MET A 3 9.76 33.88 -45.41
N ASN A 4 8.59 33.14 -45.50
CA ASN A 4 7.33 33.49 -46.19
C ASN A 4 6.33 32.33 -46.10
N ARG A 5 5.13 32.46 -45.59
CA ARG A 5 3.84 33.08 -45.97
C ARG A 5 3.32 32.74 -47.38
N ARG A 6 2.10 32.14 -47.40
CA ARG A 6 0.83 32.57 -48.06
C ARG A 6 -0.08 31.36 -48.23
N GLN A 7 -1.26 31.28 -47.62
CA GLN A 7 -2.58 31.84 -47.98
C GLN A 7 -3.00 31.63 -49.44
N THR A 8 -4.13 30.94 -49.63
CA THR A 8 -5.22 31.45 -50.49
C THR A 8 -6.54 30.75 -50.19
N LEU A 9 -7.57 31.57 -50.00
CA LEU A 9 -9.04 31.30 -50.01
C LEU A 9 -9.55 31.23 -51.47
N THR A 10 -10.73 30.59 -51.67
CA THR A 10 -11.87 31.02 -52.53
C THR A 10 -12.90 29.91 -52.56
N ALA A 11 -14.07 30.01 -52.09
CA ALA A 11 -15.30 30.76 -52.34
C ALA A 11 -16.29 30.04 -53.26
N LEU A 12 -17.49 29.87 -52.71
CA LEU A 12 -18.87 29.86 -53.21
C LEU A 12 -19.24 29.22 -54.55
N SER A 13 -20.31 28.38 -54.47
CA SER A 13 -21.49 28.64 -55.31
C SER A 13 -22.74 27.98 -54.78
N ILE A 14 -23.84 28.72 -54.88
CA ILE A 14 -25.21 28.49 -54.43
C ILE A 14 -25.95 27.70 -55.49
N GLY A 15 -26.87 26.79 -55.10
CA GLY A 15 -27.85 26.19 -56.02
C GLY A 15 -28.94 25.51 -55.22
N GLY A 16 -30.06 26.17 -55.10
CA GLY A 16 -31.28 25.65 -54.43
C GLY A 16 -32.16 24.81 -55.37
N ALA A 17 -32.83 23.85 -54.78
CA ALA A 17 -34.10 23.34 -55.28
C ALA A 17 -34.87 22.67 -54.13
N ALA A 18 -36.10 23.12 -53.94
CA ALA A 18 -37.08 22.60 -53.01
C ALA A 18 -37.77 21.36 -53.58
N ALA A 19 -38.06 20.35 -52.75
CA ALA A 19 -39.21 19.47 -52.92
C ALA A 19 -39.51 18.61 -51.72
N MET A 20 -40.62 18.88 -51.08
CA MET A 20 -41.68 17.98 -50.56
C MET A 20 -41.45 16.99 -49.45
N LEU A 21 -42.24 17.20 -48.43
CA LEU A 21 -42.51 16.38 -47.24
C LEU A 21 -42.92 14.94 -47.61
N SER A 22 -42.38 13.99 -46.82
CA SER A 22 -43.09 12.81 -46.39
C SER A 22 -42.68 12.49 -44.98
N ALA A 23 -43.59 12.58 -44.03
CA ALA A 23 -43.43 12.20 -42.65
C ALA A 23 -43.37 10.67 -42.54
N SER A 24 -42.27 10.15 -42.08
CA SER A 24 -42.17 8.77 -41.64
C SER A 24 -41.71 8.80 -40.17
N SER A 25 -42.65 8.44 -39.31
CA SER A 25 -42.40 8.24 -37.86
C SER A 25 -41.52 7.02 -37.67
N ALA A 26 -40.21 7.23 -37.55
CA ALA A 26 -39.29 6.21 -37.04
C ALA A 26 -39.09 6.45 -35.54
N GLY A 27 -39.61 5.55 -34.73
CA GLY A 27 -39.40 5.53 -33.30
C GLY A 27 -37.90 5.47 -32.98
N ALA A 28 -37.40 6.50 -32.35
CA ALA A 28 -36.08 6.51 -31.80
C ALA A 28 -36.04 5.54 -30.60
N SER A 29 -35.54 4.33 -30.82
CA SER A 29 -35.11 3.43 -29.77
C SER A 29 -33.96 4.15 -29.02
N MET A 30 -34.22 4.65 -27.82
CA MET A 30 -33.18 5.10 -26.90
C MET A 30 -32.37 3.88 -26.51
N GLN A 31 -31.23 3.71 -27.14
CA GLN A 31 -30.22 2.74 -26.75
C GLN A 31 -29.62 3.22 -25.44
N GLU A 32 -29.92 2.51 -24.35
CA GLU A 32 -29.31 2.71 -23.05
C GLU A 32 -27.79 2.64 -23.21
N PRO A 33 -27.01 3.59 -22.63
CA PRO A 33 -25.55 3.49 -22.69
C PRO A 33 -25.15 2.20 -22.00
N ALA A 34 -24.48 1.31 -22.73
CA ALA A 34 -23.91 0.08 -22.20
C ALA A 34 -23.03 0.42 -20.98
N LYS A 35 -23.41 -0.10 -19.80
CA LYS A 35 -22.56 -0.10 -18.62
C LYS A 35 -21.21 -0.70 -19.03
N PRO A 36 -20.06 -0.06 -18.69
CA PRO A 36 -18.77 -0.71 -18.86
C PRO A 36 -18.71 -1.91 -17.92
N SER A 37 -19.01 -3.07 -18.45
CA SER A 37 -18.85 -4.35 -17.75
C SER A 37 -17.42 -4.80 -17.92
N GLY A 38 -16.68 -4.82 -16.82
CA GLY A 38 -15.40 -5.49 -16.71
C GLY A 38 -14.40 -4.63 -15.97
N THR A 39 -14.17 -4.94 -14.70
CA THR A 39 -12.90 -4.64 -14.07
C THR A 39 -11.82 -5.16 -15.03
N PRO A 40 -10.85 -4.32 -15.48
CA PRO A 40 -9.80 -4.80 -16.37
C PRO A 40 -9.16 -6.01 -15.72
N ALA A 41 -9.06 -7.12 -16.47
CA ALA A 41 -8.40 -8.33 -16.00
C ALA A 41 -6.98 -7.91 -15.56
N ARG A 42 -6.69 -8.12 -14.28
CA ARG A 42 -5.37 -7.81 -13.74
C ARG A 42 -4.37 -8.67 -14.51
N GLU A 43 -3.39 -8.04 -15.15
CA GLU A 43 -2.30 -8.76 -15.80
C GLU A 43 -1.74 -9.83 -14.86
N PRO A 44 -1.47 -11.06 -15.34
CA PRO A 44 -0.90 -12.08 -14.49
C PRO A 44 0.45 -11.60 -13.93
N PHE A 45 0.61 -11.75 -12.63
CA PHE A 45 1.85 -11.38 -11.95
C PHE A 45 3.03 -12.16 -12.56
N ARG A 46 4.12 -11.45 -12.84
CA ARG A 46 5.38 -12.03 -13.33
C ARG A 46 6.43 -11.89 -12.24
N PRO A 47 7.07 -12.99 -11.79
CA PRO A 47 8.17 -12.92 -10.84
C PRO A 47 9.27 -11.94 -11.31
N GLY A 48 9.84 -11.18 -10.39
CA GLY A 48 10.90 -10.23 -10.68
C GLY A 48 10.44 -8.90 -11.30
N THR A 49 9.14 -8.58 -11.25
CA THR A 49 8.59 -7.36 -11.89
C THR A 49 7.81 -6.45 -10.92
N HIS A 50 8.09 -6.53 -9.62
CA HIS A 50 7.48 -5.64 -8.64
C HIS A 50 7.86 -4.18 -8.90
N PRO A 51 6.91 -3.26 -9.04
CA PRO A 51 7.18 -1.84 -9.14
C PRO A 51 7.47 -1.24 -7.75
N ILE A 52 8.26 -0.18 -7.70
CA ILE A 52 8.35 0.68 -6.52
C ILE A 52 7.12 1.59 -6.53
N ALA A 53 6.21 1.42 -5.56
CA ALA A 53 5.04 2.27 -5.40
C ALA A 53 5.45 3.66 -4.90
N PRO A 54 4.88 4.76 -5.40
CA PRO A 54 5.15 6.09 -4.88
C PRO A 54 4.60 6.26 -3.46
N LEU A 55 5.14 7.21 -2.70
CA LEU A 55 4.56 7.60 -1.41
C LEU A 55 3.11 8.08 -1.62
N PRO A 56 2.14 7.60 -0.82
CA PRO A 56 0.73 7.97 -0.99
C PRO A 56 0.38 9.34 -0.36
N PHE A 57 1.36 10.08 0.13
CA PHE A 57 1.22 11.37 0.79
C PHE A 57 2.39 12.30 0.44
N ASP A 58 2.23 13.58 0.76
CA ASP A 58 3.29 14.59 0.65
C ASP A 58 4.23 14.45 1.87
N ALA A 59 5.47 14.02 1.63
CA ALA A 59 6.47 13.76 2.65
C ALA A 59 6.76 14.98 3.55
N ALA A 60 6.67 16.21 3.00
CA ALA A 60 6.90 17.45 3.72
C ALA A 60 5.79 17.80 4.73
N LYS A 61 4.64 17.12 4.68
CA LYS A 61 3.48 17.39 5.55
C LYS A 61 3.41 16.50 6.79
N LEU A 62 4.29 15.56 6.95
CA LEU A 62 4.31 14.74 8.16
C LEU A 62 4.71 15.56 9.38
N LYS A 63 4.03 15.29 10.50
CA LYS A 63 4.29 15.97 11.77
C LYS A 63 5.39 15.22 12.52
N GLY A 64 6.50 15.89 12.81
CA GLY A 64 7.59 15.30 13.57
C GLY A 64 8.46 14.27 12.84
N ILE A 65 8.14 13.93 11.60
CA ILE A 65 8.99 13.07 10.74
C ILE A 65 9.44 13.91 9.56
N SER A 66 10.75 14.08 9.38
CA SER A 66 11.28 14.95 8.32
C SER A 66 11.08 14.35 6.93
N GLU A 67 10.88 15.22 5.93
CA GLU A 67 10.86 14.82 4.52
C GLU A 67 12.13 14.03 4.16
N LYS A 68 13.29 14.50 4.61
CA LYS A 68 14.58 13.85 4.36
C LYS A 68 14.60 12.40 4.86
N LEU A 69 14.07 12.16 6.08
CA LEU A 69 14.02 10.82 6.64
C LEU A 69 13.09 9.93 5.81
N ILE A 70 11.85 10.38 5.55
CA ILE A 70 10.84 9.56 4.89
C ILE A 70 11.20 9.26 3.44
N VAL A 71 11.78 10.21 2.70
CA VAL A 71 12.27 10.01 1.33
C VAL A 71 13.45 9.03 1.33
N SER A 72 14.40 9.18 2.25
CA SER A 72 15.51 8.22 2.39
C SER A 72 15.02 6.81 2.72
N HIS A 73 14.05 6.68 3.62
CA HIS A 73 13.44 5.41 4.00
C HIS A 73 12.75 4.74 2.81
N HIS A 74 11.97 5.51 2.05
CA HIS A 74 11.28 5.03 0.85
C HIS A 74 12.26 4.62 -0.25
N ASP A 75 13.19 5.49 -0.63
CA ASP A 75 14.02 5.27 -1.82
C ASP A 75 15.11 4.21 -1.60
N ASN A 76 15.67 4.15 -0.38
CA ASN A 76 16.79 3.26 -0.06
C ASN A 76 16.32 1.95 0.57
N ASN A 77 15.51 1.98 1.63
CA ASN A 77 15.10 0.77 2.35
C ASN A 77 14.00 0.01 1.61
N TYR A 78 12.87 0.67 1.34
CA TYR A 78 11.78 0.05 0.58
C TYR A 78 12.19 -0.22 -0.88
N GLY A 79 12.72 0.79 -1.59
CA GLY A 79 13.17 0.62 -2.97
C GLY A 79 14.28 -0.42 -3.11
N GLY A 80 15.17 -0.52 -2.11
CA GLY A 80 16.19 -1.57 -2.00
C GLY A 80 15.59 -2.96 -1.84
N ALA A 81 14.56 -3.11 -0.99
CA ALA A 81 13.85 -4.38 -0.80
C ALA A 81 13.15 -4.85 -2.08
N VAL A 82 12.44 -3.94 -2.78
CA VAL A 82 11.78 -4.25 -4.07
C VAL A 82 12.79 -4.73 -5.12
N LYS A 83 13.91 -4.01 -5.27
CA LYS A 83 14.97 -4.39 -6.22
C LYS A 83 15.59 -5.75 -5.88
N SER A 84 15.80 -6.01 -4.59
CA SER A 84 16.37 -7.27 -4.09
C SER A 84 15.40 -8.43 -4.30
N LEU A 85 14.10 -8.23 -4.05
CA LEU A 85 13.07 -9.24 -4.32
C LEU A 85 13.03 -9.59 -5.80
N ASN A 86 12.98 -8.59 -6.69
CA ASN A 86 12.98 -8.80 -8.13
C ASN A 86 14.18 -9.64 -8.59
N LYS A 87 15.37 -9.37 -8.04
CA LYS A 87 16.57 -10.13 -8.34
C LYS A 87 16.47 -11.58 -7.85
N VAL A 88 16.04 -11.78 -6.61
CA VAL A 88 15.91 -13.13 -6.02
C VAL A 88 14.88 -13.97 -6.79
N GLU A 89 13.75 -13.39 -7.17
CA GLU A 89 12.74 -14.09 -7.96
C GLU A 89 13.25 -14.47 -9.36
N ALA A 90 14.05 -13.60 -9.99
CA ALA A 90 14.69 -13.91 -11.26
C ALA A 90 15.71 -15.07 -11.11
N GLU A 91 16.49 -15.11 -10.03
CA GLU A 91 17.41 -16.20 -9.72
C GLU A 91 16.65 -17.50 -9.41
N LEU A 92 15.53 -17.45 -8.68
CA LEU A 92 14.66 -18.59 -8.43
C LEU A 92 14.06 -19.15 -9.71
N ALA A 93 13.69 -18.32 -10.68
CA ALA A 93 13.20 -18.77 -11.98
C ALA A 93 14.26 -19.50 -12.82
N ALA A 94 15.54 -19.30 -12.53
CA ALA A 94 16.65 -19.92 -13.23
C ALA A 94 17.15 -21.24 -12.58
N ILE A 95 16.65 -21.62 -11.40
CA ILE A 95 17.05 -22.88 -10.74
C ILE A 95 16.63 -24.10 -11.57
N ASN A 96 17.38 -25.19 -11.41
CA ASN A 96 17.11 -26.46 -12.07
C ASN A 96 17.44 -27.63 -11.13
N LYS A 97 17.28 -28.87 -11.63
CA LYS A 97 17.50 -30.12 -10.86
C LYS A 97 18.92 -30.27 -10.29
N ASP A 98 19.90 -29.58 -10.89
CA ASP A 98 21.31 -29.65 -10.51
C ASP A 98 21.72 -28.51 -9.57
N THR A 99 20.80 -27.58 -9.28
CA THR A 99 21.05 -26.48 -8.34
C THR A 99 21.19 -27.03 -6.92
N PRO A 100 22.31 -26.75 -6.22
CA PRO A 100 22.54 -27.27 -4.88
C PRO A 100 21.43 -26.83 -3.89
N PRO A 101 20.95 -27.70 -2.98
CA PRO A 101 19.88 -27.36 -2.04
C PRO A 101 20.18 -26.15 -1.16
N PHE A 102 21.44 -25.91 -0.77
CA PHE A 102 21.81 -24.73 0.04
C PHE A 102 21.65 -23.41 -0.72
N VAL A 103 21.82 -23.42 -2.06
CA VAL A 103 21.55 -22.25 -2.91
C VAL A 103 20.05 -21.98 -2.94
N VAL A 104 19.25 -23.02 -3.20
CA VAL A 104 17.78 -22.92 -3.19
C VAL A 104 17.27 -22.41 -1.82
N GLY A 105 17.77 -22.99 -0.74
CA GLY A 105 17.41 -22.56 0.63
C GLY A 105 17.80 -21.12 0.93
N GLY A 106 18.97 -20.67 0.48
CA GLY A 106 19.41 -19.29 0.60
C GLY A 106 18.51 -18.30 -0.16
N LEU A 107 18.15 -18.65 -1.41
CA LEU A 107 17.23 -17.84 -2.23
C LEU A 107 15.83 -17.79 -1.60
N LYS A 108 15.29 -18.90 -1.12
CA LYS A 108 13.96 -18.94 -0.46
C LYS A 108 13.90 -18.14 0.83
N ARG A 109 14.99 -18.14 1.61
CA ARG A 109 15.11 -17.27 2.78
C ARG A 109 15.11 -15.79 2.38
N SER A 110 15.88 -15.45 1.33
CA SER A 110 15.96 -14.07 0.82
C SER A 110 14.62 -13.61 0.22
N GLU A 111 13.93 -14.48 -0.51
CA GLU A 111 12.58 -14.21 -1.03
C GLU A 111 11.62 -13.86 0.10
N LEU A 112 11.53 -14.70 1.14
CA LEU A 112 10.67 -14.43 2.30
C LEU A 112 11.01 -13.08 2.96
N GLN A 113 12.31 -12.82 3.18
CA GLN A 113 12.77 -11.57 3.79
C GLN A 113 12.38 -10.34 2.97
N PHE A 114 12.64 -10.35 1.66
CA PHE A 114 12.39 -9.19 0.81
C PHE A 114 10.91 -9.02 0.45
N THR A 115 10.15 -10.12 0.34
CA THR A 115 8.69 -10.06 0.21
C THR A 115 8.07 -9.34 1.40
N ASN A 116 8.40 -9.79 2.60
CA ASN A 116 7.86 -9.17 3.81
C ASN A 116 8.37 -7.73 4.00
N SER A 117 9.65 -7.47 3.71
CA SER A 117 10.20 -6.11 3.77
C SER A 117 9.43 -5.18 2.82
N MET A 118 9.22 -5.56 1.57
CA MET A 118 8.44 -4.78 0.60
C MET A 118 7.02 -4.53 1.11
N VAL A 119 6.29 -5.57 1.47
CA VAL A 119 4.88 -5.46 1.88
C VAL A 119 4.72 -4.67 3.16
N LEU A 120 5.58 -4.89 4.17
CA LEU A 120 5.48 -4.15 5.44
C LEU A 120 5.79 -2.66 5.26
N HIS A 121 6.76 -2.29 4.41
CA HIS A 121 7.01 -0.89 4.07
C HIS A 121 5.83 -0.26 3.33
N GLU A 122 5.22 -0.96 2.36
CA GLU A 122 4.03 -0.46 1.66
C GLU A 122 2.87 -0.18 2.62
N ILE A 123 2.66 -1.07 3.59
CA ILE A 123 1.62 -0.89 4.61
C ILE A 123 2.01 0.27 5.55
N TYR A 124 3.26 0.34 5.99
CA TYR A 124 3.77 1.42 6.83
C TYR A 124 3.54 2.79 6.17
N PHE A 125 3.94 2.96 4.92
CA PHE A 125 3.71 4.22 4.21
C PHE A 125 2.21 4.49 3.98
N ALA A 126 1.41 3.47 3.67
CA ALA A 126 -0.03 3.65 3.54
C ALA A 126 -0.73 4.01 4.87
N ASN A 127 -0.14 3.63 6.00
CA ASN A 127 -0.63 3.99 7.33
C ASN A 127 -0.21 5.41 7.80
N LEU A 128 0.57 6.14 7.01
CA LEU A 128 1.01 7.51 7.31
C LEU A 128 0.25 8.56 6.46
N GLY A 129 0.44 9.83 6.79
CA GLY A 129 -0.16 10.97 6.08
C GLY A 129 -1.57 11.34 6.55
N GLY A 130 -2.06 10.73 7.63
CA GLY A 130 -3.31 11.08 8.29
C GLY A 130 -3.18 12.19 9.32
N ASP A 131 -4.23 12.42 10.07
CA ASP A 131 -4.27 13.42 11.14
C ASP A 131 -3.97 12.85 12.54
N GLY A 132 -3.80 11.52 12.63
CA GLY A 132 -3.52 10.78 13.85
C GLY A 132 -4.73 10.53 14.73
N LYS A 133 -5.95 10.94 14.32
CA LYS A 133 -7.15 10.79 15.11
C LYS A 133 -7.87 9.48 14.78
N PRO A 134 -7.93 8.55 15.73
CA PRO A 134 -8.69 7.32 15.55
C PRO A 134 -10.18 7.64 15.36
N GLY A 135 -10.86 6.78 14.60
CA GLY A 135 -12.28 6.90 14.33
C GLY A 135 -12.79 5.73 13.50
N GLY A 136 -14.10 5.67 13.30
CA GLY A 136 -14.73 4.63 12.51
C GLY A 136 -14.81 3.27 13.21
N ALA A 137 -14.89 2.21 12.43
CA ALA A 137 -15.08 0.85 12.93
C ALA A 137 -13.90 0.33 13.75
N ILE A 138 -12.67 0.76 13.41
CA ILE A 138 -11.45 0.29 14.09
C ILE A 138 -11.41 0.75 15.54
N GLU A 139 -11.83 1.97 15.86
CA GLU A 139 -11.83 2.50 17.23
C GLU A 139 -12.66 1.60 18.16
N LYS A 140 -13.89 1.29 17.74
CA LYS A 140 -14.75 0.38 18.50
C LYS A 140 -14.16 -1.03 18.58
N ALA A 141 -13.66 -1.56 17.48
CA ALA A 141 -13.10 -2.91 17.42
C ALA A 141 -11.87 -3.08 18.33
N LEU A 142 -11.01 -2.06 18.43
CA LEU A 142 -9.87 -2.05 19.34
C LEU A 142 -10.31 -1.94 20.81
N ALA A 143 -11.28 -1.08 21.10
CA ALA A 143 -11.83 -0.97 22.44
C ALA A 143 -12.47 -2.28 22.91
N ASP A 144 -13.24 -2.96 22.05
CA ASP A 144 -13.83 -4.26 22.34
C ASP A 144 -12.76 -5.35 22.55
N ALA A 145 -11.70 -5.36 21.75
CA ALA A 145 -10.66 -6.39 21.80
C ALA A 145 -9.69 -6.24 22.99
N HIS A 146 -9.46 -5.00 23.46
CA HIS A 146 -8.45 -4.68 24.48
C HIS A 146 -9.04 -4.08 25.77
N GLY A 147 -10.36 -3.88 25.84
CA GLY A 147 -11.09 -3.25 26.96
C GLY A 147 -11.21 -1.74 26.85
N SER A 148 -10.27 -1.06 26.15
CA SER A 148 -10.37 0.35 25.74
C SER A 148 -9.37 0.65 24.63
N LEU A 149 -9.62 1.71 23.87
CA LEU A 149 -8.68 2.22 22.86
C LEU A 149 -7.35 2.63 23.51
N ALA A 150 -7.39 3.30 24.66
CA ALA A 150 -6.20 3.74 25.39
C ALA A 150 -5.31 2.54 25.79
N ARG A 151 -5.91 1.45 26.29
CA ARG A 151 -5.16 0.26 26.65
C ARG A 151 -4.52 -0.43 25.44
N TRP A 152 -5.21 -0.45 24.28
CA TRP A 152 -4.62 -0.92 23.05
C TRP A 152 -3.41 -0.08 22.65
N GLU A 153 -3.54 1.25 22.68
CA GLU A 153 -2.46 2.17 22.32
C GLU A 153 -1.25 2.03 23.27
N GLU A 154 -1.49 1.91 24.57
CA GLU A 154 -0.44 1.65 25.56
C GLU A 154 0.35 0.37 25.23
N GLU A 155 -0.35 -0.73 24.91
CA GLU A 155 0.27 -2.00 24.52
C GLU A 155 1.06 -1.87 23.21
N PHE A 156 0.49 -1.21 22.18
CA PHE A 156 1.16 -1.00 20.89
C PHE A 156 2.44 -0.17 21.06
N ARG A 157 2.38 0.92 21.82
CA ARG A 157 3.54 1.78 22.16
C ARG A 157 4.60 1.04 22.96
N ALA A 158 4.21 0.27 23.95
CA ALA A 158 5.13 -0.53 24.76
C ALA A 158 5.82 -1.61 23.91
N THR A 159 5.09 -2.23 22.98
CA THR A 159 5.67 -3.16 22.01
C THR A 159 6.72 -2.48 21.15
N GLY A 160 6.47 -1.26 20.64
CA GLY A 160 7.45 -0.47 19.90
C GLY A 160 8.65 -0.10 20.73
N ALA A 161 8.45 0.38 21.95
CA ALA A 161 9.54 0.74 22.87
C ALA A 161 10.46 -0.45 23.18
N SER A 162 9.92 -1.68 23.20
CA SER A 162 10.71 -2.90 23.43
C SER A 162 11.64 -3.27 22.27
N LEU A 163 11.46 -2.68 21.09
CA LEU A 163 12.30 -2.83 19.91
C LEU A 163 13.33 -1.69 19.74
N ALA A 164 13.29 -0.69 20.62
CA ALA A 164 14.16 0.48 20.50
C ALA A 164 15.65 0.12 20.59
N GLY A 165 16.47 0.74 19.74
CA GLY A 165 17.90 0.48 19.64
C GLY A 165 18.26 -0.81 18.90
N GLY A 166 17.30 -1.40 18.21
CA GLY A 166 17.47 -2.61 17.41
C GLY A 166 16.76 -2.54 16.07
N SER A 167 16.04 -3.59 15.75
CA SER A 167 15.26 -3.71 14.52
C SER A 167 13.89 -4.33 14.82
N GLY A 168 12.95 -4.13 13.94
CA GLY A 168 11.69 -4.85 14.00
C GLY A 168 10.47 -4.03 13.60
N TRP A 169 9.31 -4.64 13.83
CA TRP A 169 8.01 -4.12 13.47
C TRP A 169 7.01 -4.31 14.60
N VAL A 170 6.15 -3.36 14.79
CA VAL A 170 4.91 -3.57 15.56
C VAL A 170 3.77 -3.70 14.57
N LEU A 171 3.02 -4.80 14.67
CA LEU A 171 1.98 -5.17 13.74
C LEU A 171 0.65 -5.29 14.48
N LEU A 172 -0.28 -4.35 14.30
CA LEU A 172 -1.67 -4.61 14.61
C LEU A 172 -2.25 -5.48 13.49
N CYS A 173 -2.65 -6.69 13.81
CA CYS A 173 -3.22 -7.62 12.85
C CYS A 173 -4.63 -8.06 13.22
N CYS A 174 -5.43 -8.38 12.20
CA CYS A 174 -6.59 -9.25 12.33
C CYS A 174 -6.13 -10.70 12.10
N ASN A 175 -6.28 -11.56 13.10
CA ASN A 175 -6.09 -12.99 12.93
C ASN A 175 -7.28 -13.54 12.12
N LEU A 176 -7.02 -14.06 10.92
CA LEU A 176 -8.07 -14.45 9.99
C LEU A 176 -8.82 -15.68 10.46
N HIS A 177 -8.15 -16.59 11.18
CA HIS A 177 -8.76 -17.79 11.74
C HIS A 177 -9.79 -17.46 12.84
N THR A 178 -9.51 -16.45 13.69
CA THR A 178 -10.36 -16.12 14.84
C THR A 178 -11.12 -14.81 14.71
N GLY A 179 -10.74 -13.93 13.80
CA GLY A 179 -11.21 -12.55 13.70
C GLY A 179 -10.71 -11.63 14.81
N ALA A 180 -9.81 -12.10 15.67
CA ALA A 180 -9.29 -11.33 16.80
C ALA A 180 -8.28 -10.28 16.34
N LEU A 181 -8.36 -9.07 16.93
CA LEU A 181 -7.36 -8.01 16.75
C LEU A 181 -6.29 -8.16 17.83
N ARG A 182 -5.01 -8.18 17.41
CA ARG A 182 -3.87 -8.32 18.30
C ARG A 182 -2.68 -7.51 17.82
N ASN A 183 -1.91 -6.98 18.76
CA ASN A 183 -0.58 -6.45 18.48
C ASN A 183 0.43 -7.60 18.48
N TYR A 184 1.29 -7.61 17.48
CA TYR A 184 2.39 -8.57 17.38
C TYR A 184 3.72 -7.83 17.34
N TRP A 185 4.71 -8.45 17.99
CA TRP A 185 6.10 -8.06 17.99
C TRP A 185 6.87 -8.88 16.96
N SER A 186 7.76 -8.25 16.22
CA SER A 186 8.58 -8.91 15.21
C SER A 186 9.97 -8.28 15.22
N SER A 187 11.03 -9.06 15.46
CA SER A 187 12.40 -8.54 15.48
C SER A 187 13.01 -8.33 14.09
N ASN A 188 12.41 -8.90 13.08
CA ASN A 188 12.86 -8.81 11.69
C ASN A 188 11.71 -9.04 10.69
N HIS A 189 12.00 -8.95 9.39
CA HIS A 189 10.99 -9.08 8.34
C HIS A 189 10.36 -10.49 8.22
N THR A 190 10.96 -11.53 8.80
CA THR A 190 10.49 -12.92 8.61
C THR A 190 9.58 -13.44 9.72
N GLU A 191 9.33 -12.64 10.75
CA GLU A 191 8.56 -13.02 11.94
C GLU A 191 7.14 -12.48 11.91
N THR A 192 6.45 -12.58 10.77
CA THR A 192 5.04 -12.23 10.67
C THR A 192 4.15 -13.38 11.16
N PRO A 193 3.04 -13.11 11.88
CA PRO A 193 2.15 -14.16 12.36
C PRO A 193 1.45 -14.86 11.18
N ALA A 194 1.37 -16.20 11.26
CA ALA A 194 0.63 -16.97 10.28
C ALA A 194 -0.86 -16.61 10.33
N ASP A 195 -1.52 -16.68 9.19
CA ASP A 195 -2.96 -16.42 9.04
C ASP A 195 -3.42 -15.11 9.67
N ALA A 196 -2.65 -14.04 9.44
CA ALA A 196 -2.95 -12.71 9.95
C ALA A 196 -2.82 -11.65 8.87
N MET A 197 -3.76 -10.71 8.86
CA MET A 197 -3.73 -9.55 7.98
C MET A 197 -3.28 -8.31 8.76
N PRO A 198 -2.12 -7.70 8.42
CA PRO A 198 -1.67 -6.46 9.05
C PRO A 198 -2.61 -5.29 8.70
N LEU A 199 -3.04 -4.55 9.72
CA LEU A 199 -3.91 -3.39 9.62
C LEU A 199 -3.15 -2.09 9.83
N LEU A 200 -2.34 -2.02 10.90
CA LEU A 200 -1.45 -0.92 11.22
C LEU A 200 -0.05 -1.49 11.47
N VAL A 201 0.94 -0.90 10.80
CA VAL A 201 2.33 -1.33 10.84
C VAL A 201 3.20 -0.15 11.26
N MET A 202 4.02 -0.31 12.29
CA MET A 202 5.03 0.65 12.70
C MET A 202 6.41 0.06 12.53
N ASP A 203 7.27 0.75 11.78
CA ASP A 203 8.66 0.38 11.60
C ASP A 203 9.49 0.86 12.78
N MET A 204 10.20 -0.07 13.44
CA MET A 204 11.09 0.20 14.57
C MET A 204 12.56 -0.07 14.23
N TYR A 205 12.89 -0.27 12.96
CA TYR A 205 14.29 -0.23 12.52
C TYR A 205 14.86 1.18 12.70
N GLU A 206 16.12 1.30 13.03
CA GLU A 206 16.78 2.59 13.23
C GLU A 206 16.65 3.54 12.01
N HIS A 207 16.62 3.01 10.80
CA HIS A 207 16.42 3.83 9.59
C HIS A 207 15.07 4.56 9.54
N ALA A 208 14.07 4.12 10.32
CA ALA A 208 12.77 4.76 10.40
C ALA A 208 12.74 6.00 11.31
N TYR A 209 13.79 6.20 12.18
CA TYR A 209 13.76 7.28 13.16
C TYR A 209 15.12 7.89 13.53
N GLN A 210 16.23 7.20 13.33
CA GLN A 210 17.53 7.62 13.87
C GLN A 210 17.98 8.98 13.30
N MET A 211 17.65 9.28 12.04
CA MET A 211 18.04 10.52 11.39
C MET A 211 17.44 11.76 12.08
N ASP A 212 16.21 11.66 12.60
CA ASP A 212 15.50 12.77 13.25
C ASP A 212 15.60 12.72 14.78
N TYR A 213 15.68 11.54 15.35
CA TYR A 213 15.51 11.32 16.78
C TYR A 213 16.73 10.67 17.48
N GLY A 214 17.74 10.23 16.71
CA GLY A 214 18.85 9.46 17.28
C GLY A 214 18.31 8.26 18.07
N ALA A 215 18.76 8.11 19.32
CA ALA A 215 18.32 7.03 20.20
C ALA A 215 16.94 7.28 20.87
N ALA A 216 16.28 8.43 20.63
CA ALA A 216 15.03 8.79 21.31
C ALA A 216 13.79 8.17 20.59
N ALA A 217 13.76 6.84 20.46
CA ALA A 217 12.70 6.11 19.78
C ALA A 217 11.28 6.43 20.29
N ALA A 218 11.12 6.75 21.58
CA ALA A 218 9.84 7.14 22.14
C ALA A 218 9.23 8.37 21.45
N LYS A 219 10.08 9.36 21.09
CA LYS A 219 9.63 10.56 20.36
C LYS A 219 9.19 10.24 18.93
N TYR A 220 9.85 9.27 18.30
CA TYR A 220 9.41 8.77 17.00
C TYR A 220 8.05 8.08 17.10
N ILE A 221 7.83 7.24 18.13
CA ILE A 221 6.53 6.60 18.36
C ILE A 221 5.43 7.66 18.51
N ASP A 222 5.70 8.75 19.24
CA ASP A 222 4.75 9.88 19.34
C ASP A 222 4.48 10.54 17.98
N ALA A 223 5.52 10.77 17.19
CA ALA A 223 5.37 11.33 15.84
C ALA A 223 4.64 10.37 14.90
N PHE A 224 4.88 9.08 14.98
CA PHE A 224 4.14 8.07 14.20
C PHE A 224 2.64 8.20 14.46
N PHE A 225 2.20 8.19 15.72
CA PHE A 225 0.78 8.30 16.07
C PHE A 225 0.13 9.60 15.60
N GLN A 226 0.87 10.72 15.52
CA GLN A 226 0.37 11.99 15.00
C GLN A 226 0.07 11.97 13.50
N ASN A 227 0.56 10.96 12.78
CA ASN A 227 0.45 10.84 11.33
C ASN A 227 -0.33 9.60 10.88
N VAL A 228 -0.89 8.81 11.79
CA VAL A 228 -1.63 7.59 11.41
C VAL A 228 -2.81 7.95 10.52
N GLN A 229 -2.90 7.26 9.37
CA GLN A 229 -4.02 7.34 8.43
C GLN A 229 -5.08 6.31 8.81
N TRP A 230 -5.96 6.68 9.73
CA TRP A 230 -6.96 5.77 10.28
C TRP A 230 -8.00 5.28 9.27
N ASP A 231 -8.27 6.04 8.19
CA ASP A 231 -9.16 5.57 7.12
C ASP A 231 -8.57 4.36 6.40
N GLU A 232 -7.25 4.32 6.20
CA GLU A 232 -6.56 3.17 5.64
C GLU A 232 -6.64 1.95 6.58
N VAL A 233 -6.48 2.16 7.88
CA VAL A 233 -6.62 1.11 8.90
C VAL A 233 -8.05 0.54 8.89
N ASN A 234 -9.08 1.41 8.81
CA ASN A 234 -10.48 1.00 8.68
C ASN A 234 -10.72 0.18 7.41
N ARG A 235 -10.19 0.63 6.27
CA ARG A 235 -10.32 -0.08 4.99
C ARG A 235 -9.67 -1.47 5.04
N ARG A 236 -8.54 -1.60 5.73
CA ARG A 236 -7.88 -2.90 5.96
C ARG A 236 -8.67 -3.79 6.89
N LEU A 237 -9.25 -3.23 7.95
CA LEU A 237 -10.14 -3.97 8.85
C LEU A 237 -11.36 -4.54 8.09
N GLU A 238 -12.01 -3.72 7.28
CA GLU A 238 -13.15 -4.16 6.46
C GLU A 238 -12.79 -5.37 5.60
N ARG A 239 -11.68 -5.29 4.86
CA ARG A 239 -11.16 -6.41 4.04
C ARG A 239 -10.86 -7.66 4.87
N ALA A 240 -10.20 -7.51 6.01
CA ALA A 240 -9.90 -8.63 6.89
C ALA A 240 -11.18 -9.32 7.39
N MET A 241 -12.17 -8.55 7.77
CA MET A 241 -13.46 -9.09 8.25
C MET A 241 -14.28 -9.76 7.13
N GLU A 242 -14.11 -9.34 5.88
CA GLU A 242 -14.69 -10.06 4.74
C GLU A 242 -14.06 -11.45 4.58
N VAL A 243 -12.73 -11.56 4.68
CA VAL A 243 -12.01 -12.85 4.62
C VAL A 243 -12.47 -13.76 5.77
N VAL A 244 -12.48 -13.26 7.00
CA VAL A 244 -12.94 -14.01 8.19
C VAL A 244 -14.36 -14.56 8.00
N LYS A 245 -15.28 -13.78 7.40
CA LYS A 245 -16.64 -14.26 7.11
C LYS A 245 -16.68 -15.39 6.07
N ILE A 246 -15.77 -15.39 5.12
CA ILE A 246 -15.68 -16.46 4.10
C ILE A 246 -15.15 -17.74 4.72
N GLU A 247 -14.10 -17.66 5.53
CA GLU A 247 -13.46 -18.83 6.15
C GLU A 247 -14.31 -19.50 7.23
N ARG A 248 -15.27 -18.79 7.82
CA ARG A 248 -16.19 -19.32 8.83
C ARG A 248 -17.47 -19.94 8.25
N ARG A 249 -17.61 -20.00 6.94
CA ARG A 249 -18.74 -20.63 6.23
C ARG A 249 -18.45 -22.09 5.92
#